data_f0ebe7e26b4f411f8477d51e93525d6b
#
_entry.id   f0ebe7e26b4f411f8477d51e93525d6b
#
_cell.length_a   1.000
_cell.length_b   1.000
_cell.length_c   1.000
_cell.angle_alpha   90.00
_cell.angle_beta   90.00
_cell.angle_gamma   90.00
#
_symmetry.space_group_name_H-M   'P 1'
#
loop_
_entity.id
_entity.type
_entity.pdbx_description
1 polymer ?
#
loop_
_entity_poly.entity_id
_entity_poly.type
_entity_poly.pdbx_seq_one_letter_code
_entity_poly.pdbx_strand_id
1 'polypeptide(L)'
;MEKRTNGEVKGKTGSLTALPIIETQAGDVSAFVPTNVISITDGQIFLETDLFNSGIRPAINAGISVSRVGGSAQTKVIKKLGGGIRLALAQYRELAAFSQFASDLDEATRKQLQHGEVVTELMKQKQFSTMSIAEMALTLWAINKGSYEDVPVSKALAFEADFLGHVRTQHADVLDQINQQGVMSDENEQVLTEAINTFKASRNYSA
;
A
#
# COMPACT_ATOMS: atom_id res chain seq x y z
N MET A 1 17.31 -4.95 -22.70
CA MET A 1 16.96 -4.97 -24.15
C MET A 1 17.74 -6.07 -24.84
N GLU A 2 17.08 -6.94 -25.53
CA GLU A 2 17.71 -7.96 -26.35
C GLU A 2 18.18 -7.37 -27.67
N LYS A 3 19.44 -7.62 -28.02
CA LYS A 3 19.99 -7.19 -29.31
C LYS A 3 19.91 -8.37 -30.29
N ARG A 4 19.06 -8.24 -31.32
CA ARG A 4 18.96 -9.24 -32.38
C ARG A 4 19.97 -8.93 -33.47
N THR A 5 20.69 -9.96 -33.94
CA THR A 5 21.58 -9.89 -35.08
C THR A 5 21.39 -11.18 -35.88
N ASN A 6 20.97 -11.08 -37.16
CA ASN A 6 20.73 -12.22 -38.07
C ASN A 6 19.79 -13.30 -37.47
N GLY A 7 18.73 -12.89 -36.78
CA GLY A 7 17.78 -13.80 -36.14
C GLY A 7 18.21 -14.37 -34.79
N GLU A 8 19.47 -14.17 -34.38
CA GLU A 8 19.95 -14.57 -33.06
C GLU A 8 19.77 -13.45 -32.05
N VAL A 9 19.36 -13.81 -30.82
CA VAL A 9 19.26 -12.89 -29.70
C VAL A 9 20.59 -12.87 -28.97
N LYS A 10 21.25 -11.70 -28.96
CA LYS A 10 22.52 -11.49 -28.24
C LYS A 10 22.34 -10.46 -27.13
N GLY A 11 22.86 -10.76 -25.94
CA GLY A 11 22.89 -9.86 -24.79
C GLY A 11 21.97 -10.32 -23.65
N LYS A 12 21.83 -9.45 -22.65
CA LYS A 12 20.96 -9.73 -21.48
C LYS A 12 19.50 -9.44 -21.83
N THR A 13 18.62 -10.32 -21.38
CA THR A 13 17.18 -10.11 -21.43
C THR A 13 16.81 -8.95 -20.51
N GLY A 14 15.96 -8.06 -20.97
CA GLY A 14 15.40 -6.96 -20.22
C GLY A 14 13.89 -6.85 -20.41
N SER A 15 13.26 -5.98 -19.65
CA SER A 15 11.83 -5.67 -19.77
C SER A 15 11.62 -4.18 -20.02
N LEU A 16 10.52 -3.87 -20.69
CA LEU A 16 10.04 -2.51 -20.88
C LEU A 16 8.58 -2.47 -20.44
N THR A 17 8.27 -1.60 -19.48
CA THR A 17 6.90 -1.34 -19.04
C THR A 17 6.49 0.04 -19.51
N ALA A 18 5.33 0.15 -20.16
CA ALA A 18 4.72 1.42 -20.53
C ALA A 18 3.54 1.73 -19.61
N LEU A 19 3.50 2.94 -19.08
CA LEU A 19 2.41 3.47 -18.24
C LEU A 19 1.77 4.66 -18.99
N PRO A 20 0.82 4.43 -19.90
CA PRO A 20 0.12 5.51 -20.59
C PRO A 20 -0.80 6.25 -19.59
N ILE A 21 -0.83 7.57 -19.65
CA ILE A 21 -1.72 8.40 -18.87
C ILE A 21 -2.83 8.89 -19.78
N ILE A 22 -4.09 8.63 -19.41
CA ILE A 22 -5.28 9.02 -20.14
C ILE A 22 -6.12 9.92 -19.27
N GLU A 23 -6.43 11.10 -19.75
CA GLU A 23 -7.37 12.01 -19.10
C GLU A 23 -8.80 11.58 -19.42
N THR A 24 -9.64 11.54 -18.36
CA THR A 24 -11.08 11.33 -18.50
C THR A 24 -11.80 12.66 -18.30
N GLN A 25 -12.78 13.00 -19.14
CA GLN A 25 -13.63 14.16 -18.94
C GLN A 25 -14.72 13.82 -17.92
N ALA A 26 -14.80 14.58 -16.85
CA ALA A 26 -15.77 14.37 -15.76
C ALA A 26 -15.81 12.93 -15.19
N GLY A 27 -14.68 12.22 -15.24
CA GLY A 27 -14.58 10.84 -14.77
C GLY A 27 -15.21 9.78 -15.69
N ASP A 28 -15.62 10.15 -16.91
CA ASP A 28 -16.24 9.23 -17.86
C ASP A 28 -15.21 8.23 -18.42
N VAL A 29 -15.21 7.03 -17.87
CA VAL A 29 -14.37 5.90 -18.32
C VAL A 29 -15.00 5.14 -19.50
N SER A 30 -16.26 5.41 -19.82
CA SER A 30 -16.99 4.76 -20.92
C SER A 30 -16.73 5.42 -22.28
N ALA A 31 -16.08 6.58 -22.30
CA ALA A 31 -15.68 7.26 -23.52
C ALA A 31 -14.76 6.39 -24.38
N PHE A 32 -14.70 6.70 -25.67
CA PHE A 32 -13.99 5.88 -26.69
C PHE A 32 -12.51 5.64 -26.34
N VAL A 33 -11.76 6.69 -25.99
CA VAL A 33 -10.32 6.55 -25.70
C VAL A 33 -10.04 5.76 -24.42
N PRO A 34 -10.64 6.07 -23.26
CA PRO A 34 -10.48 5.26 -22.05
C PRO A 34 -10.84 3.79 -22.26
N THR A 35 -11.97 3.49 -22.91
CA THR A 35 -12.42 2.12 -23.16
C THR A 35 -11.42 1.34 -24.00
N ASN A 36 -10.89 1.93 -25.09
CA ASN A 36 -9.88 1.29 -25.92
C ASN A 36 -8.59 1.01 -25.14
N VAL A 37 -8.09 1.98 -24.37
CA VAL A 37 -6.86 1.81 -23.61
C VAL A 37 -7.01 0.74 -22.52
N ILE A 38 -8.13 0.73 -21.80
CA ILE A 38 -8.42 -0.32 -20.80
C ILE A 38 -8.48 -1.72 -21.45
N SER A 39 -8.99 -1.81 -22.69
CA SER A 39 -9.07 -3.10 -23.39
C SER A 39 -7.71 -3.63 -23.84
N ILE A 40 -6.76 -2.75 -24.15
CA ILE A 40 -5.42 -3.09 -24.67
C ILE A 40 -4.43 -3.36 -23.53
N THR A 41 -4.55 -2.64 -22.42
CA THR A 41 -3.62 -2.74 -21.27
C THR A 41 -3.99 -3.88 -20.33
N ASP A 42 -3.03 -4.28 -19.47
CA ASP A 42 -3.23 -5.33 -18.47
C ASP A 42 -3.85 -4.83 -17.17
N GLY A 43 -4.54 -3.72 -17.22
CA GLY A 43 -5.23 -3.11 -16.08
C GLY A 43 -5.13 -1.60 -16.09
N GLN A 44 -5.70 -0.97 -15.08
CA GLN A 44 -5.68 0.49 -14.89
C GLN A 44 -5.49 0.87 -13.42
N ILE A 45 -4.78 1.96 -13.20
CA ILE A 45 -4.72 2.67 -11.93
C ILE A 45 -5.65 3.88 -12.10
N PHE A 46 -6.74 3.91 -11.34
CA PHE A 46 -7.75 4.96 -11.42
C PHE A 46 -7.49 6.06 -10.39
N LEU A 47 -7.37 7.29 -10.86
CA LEU A 47 -7.15 8.46 -10.02
C LEU A 47 -8.44 9.29 -9.95
N GLU A 48 -8.84 9.69 -8.75
CA GLU A 48 -10.05 10.47 -8.51
C GLU A 48 -9.74 11.87 -7.99
N THR A 49 -10.39 12.87 -8.57
CA THR A 49 -10.26 14.28 -8.15
C THR A 49 -10.71 14.48 -6.70
N ASP A 50 -11.77 13.82 -6.27
CA ASP A 50 -12.31 13.95 -4.91
C ASP A 50 -11.33 13.41 -3.86
N LEU A 51 -10.66 12.29 -4.15
CA LEU A 51 -9.57 11.79 -3.28
C LEU A 51 -8.41 12.76 -3.23
N PHE A 52 -8.03 13.36 -4.36
CA PHE A 52 -6.97 14.36 -4.40
C PHE A 52 -7.30 15.59 -3.56
N ASN A 53 -8.52 16.11 -3.71
CA ASN A 53 -9.01 17.29 -2.99
C ASN A 53 -9.16 17.02 -1.48
N SER A 54 -9.50 15.80 -1.09
CA SER A 54 -9.54 15.37 0.32
C SER A 54 -8.15 15.11 0.94
N GLY A 55 -7.07 15.32 0.17
CA GLY A 55 -5.70 15.16 0.65
C GLY A 55 -5.16 13.73 0.59
N ILE A 56 -5.86 12.80 -0.05
CA ILE A 56 -5.37 11.43 -0.29
C ILE A 56 -4.47 11.49 -1.53
N ARG A 57 -3.17 11.33 -1.32
CA ARG A 57 -2.16 11.39 -2.39
C ARG A 57 -1.14 10.26 -2.22
N PRO A 58 -1.00 9.39 -3.26
CA PRO A 58 -1.68 9.44 -4.57
C PRO A 58 -3.19 9.21 -4.46
N ALA A 59 -3.96 9.86 -5.34
CA ALA A 59 -5.42 9.83 -5.33
C ALA A 59 -5.98 8.55 -5.97
N ILE A 60 -5.43 7.39 -5.61
CA ILE A 60 -5.74 6.11 -6.20
C ILE A 60 -7.01 5.53 -5.59
N ASN A 61 -8.00 5.26 -6.44
CA ASN A 61 -9.15 4.48 -6.04
C ASN A 61 -8.85 2.98 -6.17
N ALA A 62 -8.52 2.34 -5.05
CA ALA A 62 -8.20 0.91 -5.02
C ALA A 62 -9.41 -0.01 -5.35
N GLY A 63 -10.64 0.50 -5.24
CA GLY A 63 -11.87 -0.26 -5.52
C GLY A 63 -12.06 -0.54 -7.01
N ILE A 64 -11.81 0.47 -7.85
CA ILE A 64 -12.02 0.40 -9.31
C ILE A 64 -10.73 0.26 -10.11
N SER A 65 -9.57 0.34 -9.45
CA SER A 65 -8.29 -0.02 -10.05
C SER A 65 -8.18 -1.54 -10.21
N VAL A 66 -7.70 -1.98 -11.36
CA VAL A 66 -7.64 -3.41 -11.71
C VAL A 66 -6.27 -3.75 -12.27
N SER A 67 -5.74 -4.90 -11.87
CA SER A 67 -4.61 -5.56 -12.54
C SER A 67 -5.06 -6.95 -13.02
N ARG A 68 -4.91 -7.21 -14.31
CA ARG A 68 -5.21 -8.53 -14.89
C ARG A 68 -4.17 -9.57 -14.50
N VAL A 69 -2.92 -9.16 -14.29
CA VAL A 69 -1.84 -10.03 -13.81
C VAL A 69 -2.02 -10.33 -12.33
N GLY A 70 -2.45 -9.32 -11.57
CA GLY A 70 -2.81 -9.43 -10.16
C GLY A 70 -1.70 -10.00 -9.29
N GLY A 71 -2.08 -10.88 -8.39
CA GLY A 71 -1.16 -11.47 -7.43
C GLY A 71 -0.04 -12.34 -8.00
N SER A 72 -0.07 -12.66 -9.31
CA SER A 72 1.02 -13.39 -9.98
C SER A 72 2.27 -12.53 -10.17
N ALA A 73 2.12 -11.19 -10.21
CA ALA A 73 3.24 -10.26 -10.33
C ALA A 73 3.79 -9.81 -8.96
N GLN A 74 3.11 -10.12 -7.87
CA GLN A 74 3.51 -9.72 -6.53
C GLN A 74 4.53 -10.68 -5.92
N THR A 75 5.46 -10.16 -5.13
CA THR A 75 6.25 -11.00 -4.23
C THR A 75 5.35 -11.70 -3.22
N LYS A 76 5.79 -12.83 -2.70
CA LYS A 76 4.98 -13.62 -1.76
C LYS A 76 4.61 -12.81 -0.51
N VAL A 77 5.53 -11.97 -0.01
CA VAL A 77 5.30 -11.13 1.16
C VAL A 77 4.21 -10.09 0.91
N ILE A 78 4.25 -9.37 -0.21
CA ILE A 78 3.24 -8.37 -0.55
C ILE A 78 1.88 -9.03 -0.80
N LYS A 79 1.87 -10.18 -1.46
CA LYS A 79 0.62 -10.94 -1.69
C LYS A 79 -0.02 -11.40 -0.37
N LYS A 80 0.79 -11.89 0.59
CA LYS A 80 0.31 -12.33 1.92
C LYS A 80 -0.25 -11.16 2.73
N LEU A 81 0.48 -10.05 2.78
CA LEU A 81 0.16 -8.91 3.67
C LEU A 81 -0.83 -7.92 3.06
N GLY A 82 -0.81 -7.71 1.75
CA GLY A 82 -1.66 -6.72 1.07
C GLY A 82 -3.11 -7.15 0.85
N GLY A 83 -3.41 -8.46 0.95
CA GLY A 83 -4.75 -8.97 0.67
C GLY A 83 -5.85 -8.37 1.54
N GLY A 84 -5.57 -8.13 2.83
CA GLY A 84 -6.51 -7.54 3.78
C GLY A 84 -6.74 -6.04 3.60
N ILE A 85 -5.78 -5.32 3.04
CA ILE A 85 -5.82 -3.85 2.96
C ILE A 85 -6.94 -3.35 2.04
N ARG A 86 -7.12 -4.00 0.88
CA ARG A 86 -8.19 -3.62 -0.05
C ARG A 86 -9.58 -3.82 0.58
N LEU A 87 -9.74 -4.90 1.34
CA LEU A 87 -10.98 -5.18 2.06
C LEU A 87 -11.21 -4.14 3.17
N ALA A 88 -10.18 -3.83 3.96
CA ALA A 88 -10.25 -2.81 5.01
C ALA A 88 -10.63 -1.43 4.45
N LEU A 89 -10.05 -1.01 3.33
CA LEU A 89 -10.38 0.24 2.66
C LEU A 89 -11.82 0.26 2.12
N ALA A 90 -12.31 -0.86 1.58
CA ALA A 90 -13.69 -0.97 1.10
C ALA A 90 -14.69 -0.86 2.26
N GLN A 91 -14.46 -1.61 3.35
CA GLN A 91 -15.29 -1.56 4.56
C GLN A 91 -15.28 -0.17 5.21
N TYR A 92 -14.10 0.46 5.28
CA TYR A 92 -13.99 1.82 5.80
C TYR A 92 -14.86 2.81 5.01
N ARG A 93 -14.84 2.77 3.68
CA ARG A 93 -15.64 3.66 2.83
C ARG A 93 -17.13 3.49 3.06
N GLU A 94 -17.59 2.24 3.20
CA GLU A 94 -19.00 1.96 3.51
C GLU A 94 -19.37 2.49 4.90
N LEU A 95 -18.59 2.19 5.93
CA LEU A 95 -18.83 2.62 7.28
C LEU A 95 -18.74 4.15 7.45
N ALA A 96 -17.78 4.80 6.80
CA ALA A 96 -17.60 6.25 6.84
C ALA A 96 -18.83 6.99 6.26
N ALA A 97 -19.44 6.45 5.21
CA ALA A 97 -20.66 7.00 4.65
C ALA A 97 -21.84 6.92 5.63
N PHE A 98 -21.96 5.82 6.38
CA PHE A 98 -23.03 5.64 7.39
C PHE A 98 -22.75 6.39 8.69
N SER A 99 -21.49 6.55 9.10
CA SER A 99 -21.12 7.21 10.36
C SER A 99 -21.55 8.67 10.44
N GLN A 100 -21.72 9.34 9.29
CA GLN A 100 -22.22 10.71 9.22
C GLN A 100 -23.68 10.83 9.69
N PHE A 101 -24.43 9.74 9.70
CA PHE A 101 -25.87 9.71 10.05
C PHE A 101 -26.15 9.00 11.37
N ALA A 102 -25.17 8.32 11.96
CA ALA A 102 -25.36 7.56 13.20
C ALA A 102 -24.83 8.33 14.41
N SER A 103 -25.73 8.68 15.33
CA SER A 103 -25.37 9.37 16.58
C SER A 103 -24.62 8.49 17.58
N ASP A 104 -24.84 7.16 17.52
CA ASP A 104 -24.21 6.18 18.43
C ASP A 104 -23.66 4.99 17.62
N LEU A 105 -22.34 4.96 17.50
CA LEU A 105 -21.63 3.80 16.94
C LEU A 105 -21.22 2.86 18.08
N ASP A 106 -21.43 1.56 17.90
CA ASP A 106 -20.89 0.56 18.81
C ASP A 106 -19.35 0.56 18.78
N GLU A 107 -18.74 -0.03 19.81
CA GLU A 107 -17.29 -0.03 19.98
C GLU A 107 -16.58 -0.77 18.84
N ALA A 108 -17.16 -1.85 18.31
CA ALA A 108 -16.56 -2.64 17.23
C ALA A 108 -16.53 -1.82 15.93
N THR A 109 -17.61 -1.15 15.58
CA THR A 109 -17.72 -0.26 14.42
C THR A 109 -16.74 0.91 14.53
N ARG A 110 -16.59 1.48 15.74
CA ARG A 110 -15.64 2.58 15.98
C ARG A 110 -14.20 2.14 15.78
N LYS A 111 -13.81 0.96 16.28
CA LYS A 111 -12.48 0.38 16.04
C LYS A 111 -12.22 0.10 14.56
N GLN A 112 -13.23 -0.39 13.85
CA GLN A 112 -13.11 -0.65 12.43
C GLN A 112 -12.95 0.64 11.60
N LEU A 113 -13.66 1.70 11.96
CA LEU A 113 -13.47 3.04 11.37
C LEU A 113 -12.07 3.57 11.64
N GLN A 114 -11.61 3.54 12.88
CA GLN A 114 -10.27 3.98 13.25
C GLN A 114 -9.19 3.19 12.50
N HIS A 115 -9.33 1.89 12.39
CA HIS A 115 -8.41 1.05 11.61
C HIS A 115 -8.40 1.48 10.13
N GLY A 116 -9.55 1.71 9.52
CA GLY A 116 -9.66 2.17 8.14
C GLY A 116 -9.06 3.55 7.90
N GLU A 117 -9.22 4.48 8.86
CA GLU A 117 -8.59 5.80 8.83
C GLU A 117 -7.07 5.69 8.86
N VAL A 118 -6.51 4.88 9.78
CA VAL A 118 -5.07 4.62 9.87
C VAL A 118 -4.55 4.01 8.57
N VAL A 119 -5.23 2.99 8.03
CA VAL A 119 -4.85 2.39 6.74
C VAL A 119 -4.85 3.44 5.63
N THR A 120 -5.88 4.29 5.56
CA THR A 120 -5.98 5.34 4.55
C THR A 120 -4.83 6.35 4.68
N GLU A 121 -4.47 6.71 5.92
CA GLU A 121 -3.36 7.64 6.17
C GLU A 121 -2.01 7.04 5.76
N LEU A 122 -1.76 5.77 6.10
CA LEU A 122 -0.52 5.06 5.76
C LEU A 122 -0.38 4.72 4.27
N MET A 123 -1.48 4.76 3.51
CA MET A 123 -1.41 4.63 2.04
C MET A 123 -1.03 5.94 1.34
N LYS A 124 -0.96 7.05 2.05
CA LYS A 124 -0.45 8.32 1.49
C LYS A 124 1.07 8.22 1.30
N GLN A 125 1.55 8.78 0.20
CA GLN A 125 2.97 8.75 -0.15
C GLN A 125 3.38 10.13 -0.68
N LYS A 126 4.50 10.62 -0.19
CA LYS A 126 5.07 11.88 -0.70
C LYS A 126 5.61 11.69 -2.11
N GLN A 127 5.58 12.74 -2.91
CA GLN A 127 6.16 12.73 -4.25
C GLN A 127 7.67 12.41 -4.16
N PHE A 128 8.14 11.56 -5.07
CA PHE A 128 9.53 11.09 -5.14
C PHE A 128 10.02 10.33 -3.89
N SER A 129 9.13 9.87 -3.04
CA SER A 129 9.44 9.07 -1.87
C SER A 129 9.12 7.60 -2.15
N THR A 130 10.08 6.90 -2.73
CA THR A 130 9.93 5.47 -3.04
C THR A 130 10.23 4.61 -1.80
N MET A 131 9.56 3.46 -1.71
CA MET A 131 9.79 2.46 -0.67
C MET A 131 10.28 1.16 -1.30
N SER A 132 11.19 0.47 -0.63
CA SER A 132 11.57 -0.89 -0.99
C SER A 132 10.44 -1.89 -0.70
N ILE A 133 10.53 -3.10 -1.27
CA ILE A 133 9.57 -4.17 -0.99
C ILE A 133 9.52 -4.50 0.51
N ALA A 134 10.67 -4.52 1.18
CA ALA A 134 10.76 -4.79 2.60
C ALA A 134 10.10 -3.71 3.44
N GLU A 135 10.27 -2.43 3.10
CA GLU A 135 9.62 -1.32 3.80
C GLU A 135 8.10 -1.34 3.62
N MET A 136 7.62 -1.56 2.40
CA MET A 136 6.18 -1.75 2.15
C MET A 136 5.64 -2.93 2.94
N ALA A 137 6.36 -4.06 2.97
CA ALA A 137 5.98 -5.24 3.72
C ALA A 137 5.94 -4.96 5.24
N LEU A 138 6.91 -4.20 5.76
CA LEU A 138 6.96 -3.84 7.18
C LEU A 138 5.77 -2.98 7.59
N THR A 139 5.40 -1.97 6.80
CA THR A 139 4.21 -1.15 7.05
C THR A 139 2.94 -2.00 7.03
N LEU A 140 2.74 -2.83 5.99
CA LEU A 140 1.58 -3.71 5.89
C LEU A 140 1.52 -4.74 7.02
N TRP A 141 2.66 -5.28 7.43
CA TRP A 141 2.77 -6.22 8.54
C TRP A 141 2.39 -5.55 9.87
N ALA A 142 2.90 -4.35 10.14
CA ALA A 142 2.59 -3.61 11.35
C ALA A 142 1.09 -3.24 11.45
N ILE A 143 0.46 -2.90 10.32
CA ILE A 143 -0.99 -2.69 10.22
C ILE A 143 -1.74 -3.97 10.60
N ASN A 144 -1.39 -5.09 9.97
CA ASN A 144 -2.08 -6.37 10.18
C ASN A 144 -1.89 -6.93 11.61
N LYS A 145 -0.81 -6.54 12.30
CA LYS A 145 -0.55 -6.89 13.71
C LYS A 145 -1.26 -5.97 14.71
N GLY A 146 -2.00 -4.98 14.24
CA GLY A 146 -2.68 -4.02 15.12
C GLY A 146 -1.73 -3.05 15.83
N SER A 147 -0.51 -2.86 15.31
CA SER A 147 0.51 -2.03 15.97
C SER A 147 0.15 -0.55 16.02
N TYR A 148 -0.89 -0.14 15.32
CA TYR A 148 -1.39 1.24 15.27
C TYR A 148 -2.64 1.48 16.13
N GLU A 149 -3.16 0.48 16.86
CA GLU A 149 -4.42 0.60 17.60
C GLU A 149 -4.38 1.69 18.69
N ASP A 150 -3.22 1.91 19.29
CA ASP A 150 -2.96 2.91 20.33
C ASP A 150 -2.31 4.20 19.79
N VAL A 151 -2.13 4.30 18.47
CA VAL A 151 -1.53 5.46 17.81
C VAL A 151 -2.64 6.33 17.21
N PRO A 152 -2.74 7.62 17.60
CA PRO A 152 -3.66 8.55 16.95
C PRO A 152 -3.41 8.65 15.45
N VAL A 153 -4.46 8.73 14.65
CA VAL A 153 -4.38 8.82 13.17
C VAL A 153 -3.44 9.97 12.74
N SER A 154 -3.50 11.10 13.42
CA SER A 154 -2.63 12.26 13.16
C SER A 154 -1.14 11.99 13.36
N LYS A 155 -0.78 10.96 14.14
CA LYS A 155 0.60 10.55 14.42
C LYS A 155 1.03 9.31 13.61
N ALA A 156 0.13 8.68 12.86
CA ALA A 156 0.39 7.41 12.16
C ALA A 156 1.58 7.47 11.20
N LEU A 157 1.66 8.52 10.36
CA LEU A 157 2.78 8.71 9.43
C LEU A 157 4.11 9.01 10.15
N ALA A 158 4.08 9.72 11.27
CA ALA A 158 5.27 9.98 12.06
C ALA A 158 5.76 8.68 12.72
N PHE A 159 4.84 7.89 13.29
CA PHE A 159 5.15 6.58 13.85
C PHE A 159 5.75 5.64 12.80
N GLU A 160 5.16 5.58 11.60
CA GLU A 160 5.68 4.79 10.48
C GLU A 160 7.11 5.20 10.12
N ALA A 161 7.34 6.50 9.89
CA ALA A 161 8.64 7.02 9.49
C ALA A 161 9.73 6.72 10.54
N ASP A 162 9.40 6.90 11.81
CA ASP A 162 10.31 6.64 12.92
C ASP A 162 10.58 5.14 13.12
N PHE A 163 9.55 4.30 12.98
CA PHE A 163 9.71 2.85 13.06
C PHE A 163 10.51 2.29 11.88
N LEU A 164 10.24 2.73 10.66
CA LEU A 164 11.06 2.40 9.49
C LEU A 164 12.52 2.82 9.69
N GLY A 165 12.75 4.03 10.22
CA GLY A 165 14.09 4.52 10.57
C GLY A 165 14.79 3.65 11.61
N HIS A 166 14.06 3.22 12.64
CA HIS A 166 14.58 2.31 13.66
C HIS A 166 14.99 0.97 13.07
N VAL A 167 14.12 0.34 12.25
CA VAL A 167 14.43 -0.96 11.63
C VAL A 167 15.57 -0.85 10.62
N ARG A 168 15.65 0.23 9.83
CA ARG A 168 16.80 0.49 8.94
C ARG A 168 18.13 0.54 9.67
N THR A 169 18.12 1.05 10.90
CA THR A 169 19.34 1.24 11.68
C THR A 169 19.75 0.01 12.49
N GLN A 170 18.76 -0.69 13.08
CA GLN A 170 19.01 -1.77 14.03
C GLN A 170 18.84 -3.17 13.42
N HIS A 171 18.08 -3.29 12.34
CA HIS A 171 17.68 -4.56 11.72
C HIS A 171 17.76 -4.49 10.19
N ALA A 172 18.82 -3.87 9.66
CA ALA A 172 19.03 -3.71 8.21
C ALA A 172 19.10 -5.07 7.50
N ASP A 173 19.70 -6.05 8.14
CA ASP A 173 19.81 -7.43 7.67
C ASP A 173 18.42 -8.07 7.40
N VAL A 174 17.44 -7.82 8.23
CA VAL A 174 16.05 -8.30 8.05
C VAL A 174 15.43 -7.68 6.79
N LEU A 175 15.62 -6.36 6.59
CA LEU A 175 15.13 -5.68 5.38
C LEU A 175 15.80 -6.23 4.12
N ASP A 176 17.11 -6.45 4.17
CA ASP A 176 17.87 -7.00 3.05
C ASP A 176 17.41 -8.41 2.70
N GLN A 177 17.19 -9.27 3.68
CA GLN A 177 16.64 -10.62 3.47
C GLN A 177 15.26 -10.57 2.79
N ILE A 178 14.35 -9.74 3.28
CA ILE A 178 13.01 -9.60 2.70
C ILE A 178 13.09 -9.06 1.27
N ASN A 179 13.95 -8.07 1.00
CA ASN A 179 14.14 -7.52 -0.35
C ASN A 179 14.69 -8.56 -1.33
N GLN A 180 15.64 -9.39 -0.90
CA GLN A 180 16.25 -10.42 -1.74
C GLN A 180 15.35 -11.61 -1.99
N GLN A 181 14.64 -12.07 -0.95
CA GLN A 181 13.85 -13.30 -1.01
C GLN A 181 12.39 -13.06 -1.41
N GLY A 182 11.87 -11.84 -1.22
CA GLY A 182 10.46 -11.51 -1.43
C GLY A 182 9.52 -12.24 -0.48
N VAL A 183 10.04 -12.70 0.67
CA VAL A 183 9.31 -13.44 1.71
C VAL A 183 9.69 -12.87 3.08
N MET A 184 8.76 -12.83 4.00
CA MET A 184 9.00 -12.62 5.42
C MET A 184 8.93 -13.97 6.11
N SER A 185 10.07 -14.44 6.64
CA SER A 185 10.16 -15.70 7.40
C SER A 185 9.57 -15.53 8.80
N ASP A 186 9.28 -16.64 9.47
CA ASP A 186 8.81 -16.61 10.86
C ASP A 186 9.88 -16.03 11.81
N GLU A 187 11.15 -16.25 11.52
CA GLU A 187 12.26 -15.65 12.24
C GLU A 187 12.29 -14.12 12.07
N ASN A 188 12.17 -13.64 10.84
CA ASN A 188 12.06 -12.20 10.56
C ASN A 188 10.85 -11.58 11.28
N GLU A 189 9.72 -12.29 11.30
CA GLU A 189 8.51 -11.82 11.97
C GLU A 189 8.68 -11.74 13.50
N GLN A 190 9.42 -12.66 14.11
CA GLN A 190 9.76 -12.62 15.53
C GLN A 190 10.66 -11.42 15.86
N VAL A 191 11.75 -11.23 15.10
CA VAL A 191 12.66 -10.08 15.27
C VAL A 191 11.89 -8.76 15.14
N LEU A 192 11.03 -8.62 14.13
CA LEU A 192 10.23 -7.41 13.94
C LEU A 192 9.20 -7.19 15.05
N THR A 193 8.65 -8.27 15.63
CA THR A 193 7.74 -8.19 16.78
C THR A 193 8.46 -7.66 18.02
N GLU A 194 9.65 -8.13 18.28
CA GLU A 194 10.48 -7.61 19.39
C GLU A 194 10.90 -6.16 19.14
N ALA A 195 11.29 -5.85 17.92
CA ALA A 195 11.70 -4.51 17.51
C ALA A 195 10.56 -3.49 17.70
N ILE A 196 9.34 -3.78 17.25
CA ILE A 196 8.21 -2.84 17.38
C ILE A 196 7.78 -2.67 18.84
N ASN A 197 7.81 -3.73 19.66
CA ASN A 197 7.50 -3.65 21.08
C ASN A 197 8.53 -2.79 21.82
N THR A 198 9.82 -2.98 21.58
CA THR A 198 10.91 -2.18 22.13
C THR A 198 10.82 -0.73 21.69
N PHE A 199 10.53 -0.50 20.41
CA PHE A 199 10.35 0.82 19.85
C PHE A 199 9.19 1.57 20.52
N LYS A 200 8.02 0.92 20.66
CA LYS A 200 6.85 1.50 21.34
C LYS A 200 7.11 1.79 22.81
N ALA A 201 7.83 0.92 23.52
CA ALA A 201 8.20 1.14 24.92
C ALA A 201 9.15 2.33 25.11
N SER A 202 9.98 2.63 24.10
CA SER A 202 10.96 3.73 24.15
C SER A 202 10.40 5.10 23.75
N ARG A 203 9.21 5.14 23.15
CA ARG A 203 8.59 6.36 22.60
C ARG A 203 7.10 6.41 22.91
N ASN A 204 6.62 7.59 23.28
CA ASN A 204 5.21 7.80 23.56
C ASN A 204 4.50 8.41 22.35
N TYR A 205 3.72 7.59 21.64
CA TYR A 205 2.82 8.04 20.57
C TYR A 205 1.35 8.08 21.00
N SER A 206 1.03 7.58 22.20
CA SER A 206 -0.33 7.65 22.73
C SER A 206 -0.83 9.09 22.86
N ALA A 207 -2.14 9.26 22.90
CA ALA A 207 -2.82 10.57 22.98
C ALA A 207 -2.49 11.35 24.25
#